data_d0206e94faaf0a02cabb06b41f930db6
#
_entry.id   d0206e94faaf0a02cabb06b41f930db6
#
_cell.length_a   1.000
_cell.length_b   1.000
_cell.length_c   1.000
_cell.angle_alpha   90.00
_cell.angle_beta   90.00
_cell.angle_gamma   90.00
#
_symmetry.space_group_name_H-M   'P 1'
#
loop_
_entity.id
_entity.type
_entity.pdbx_description
1 polymer ?
#
loop_
_entity_poly.entity_id
_entity_poly.type
_entity_poly.pdbx_seq_one_letter_code
_entity_poly.pdbx_strand_id
1 'polypeptide(L)'
;MAEGDARSDRYSLADTLPVDVESLDPGLNVLVSGPPMSGKRQLVFDLLAPEDVPADPLVVMTTDDPVSRIRSAFDDREAGFDPSSFRVVDATGAPGDSDPSIHRVSSPADLTGMGVAFTQAVDQMGTPDRLRLGFVSISTLLQYVDAERAFSFLHVLSRRTSAAGYLGVYSIDPTTHEDRFVNVVTSIFDAAIEIREDEGDRELRIRGLSGVAPEWQPSPY
;
A
#
# COMPACT_ATOMS: atom_id res chain seq x y z
N MET A 1 -1.92 -3.83 35.87
CA MET A 1 -2.71 -2.71 35.33
C MET A 1 -1.89 -2.12 34.19
N ALA A 2 -1.80 -2.84 33.06
CA ALA A 2 -1.03 -2.49 31.86
C ALA A 2 -1.58 -3.18 30.60
N GLU A 3 -2.91 -3.32 30.48
CA GLU A 3 -3.56 -3.89 29.26
C GLU A 3 -4.27 -2.83 28.39
N GLY A 4 -4.17 -1.55 28.79
CA GLY A 4 -4.89 -0.47 28.12
C GLY A 4 -4.15 0.23 26.96
N ASP A 5 -2.85 -0.01 26.78
CA ASP A 5 -2.01 0.80 25.88
C ASP A 5 -1.60 0.08 24.56
N ALA A 6 -1.64 -1.24 24.54
CA ALA A 6 -1.20 -2.02 23.36
C ALA A 6 -2.17 -1.96 22.16
N ARG A 7 -3.43 -1.52 22.34
CA ARG A 7 -4.40 -1.35 21.25
C ARG A 7 -4.27 -0.01 20.54
N SER A 8 -3.67 0.98 21.18
CA SER A 8 -3.49 2.34 20.64
C SER A 8 -2.49 2.40 19.48
N ASP A 9 -1.54 1.45 19.42
CA ASP A 9 -0.45 1.49 18.44
C ASP A 9 -0.76 0.72 17.15
N ARG A 10 -1.79 -0.14 17.12
CA ARG A 10 -2.14 -0.96 15.96
C ARG A 10 -2.90 -0.14 14.90
N TYR A 11 -2.70 -0.51 13.62
CA TYR A 11 -3.42 0.09 12.50
C TYR A 11 -4.80 -0.56 12.36
N SER A 12 -5.87 0.16 12.69
CA SER A 12 -7.22 -0.33 12.49
C SER A 12 -7.53 -0.54 11.01
N LEU A 13 -8.27 -1.59 10.71
CA LEU A 13 -8.76 -1.92 9.36
C LEU A 13 -10.27 -1.75 9.24
N ALA A 14 -10.99 -1.46 10.35
CA ALA A 14 -12.44 -1.58 10.39
C ALA A 14 -12.90 -2.92 9.77
N ASP A 15 -13.99 -2.92 9.02
CA ASP A 15 -14.53 -4.11 8.34
C ASP A 15 -13.96 -4.30 6.90
N THR A 16 -12.73 -3.81 6.65
CA THR A 16 -12.11 -3.86 5.31
C THR A 16 -11.89 -5.29 4.80
N LEU A 17 -11.64 -6.24 5.70
CA LEU A 17 -11.36 -7.63 5.32
C LEU A 17 -12.51 -8.56 5.76
N PRO A 18 -12.86 -9.58 4.94
CA PRO A 18 -13.92 -10.55 5.28
C PRO A 18 -13.44 -11.62 6.28
N VAL A 19 -12.54 -11.26 7.16
CA VAL A 19 -11.95 -12.10 8.21
C VAL A 19 -11.92 -11.31 9.51
N ASP A 20 -11.88 -12.01 10.63
CA ASP A 20 -11.81 -11.40 11.97
C ASP A 20 -10.41 -10.81 12.26
N VAL A 21 -10.02 -9.80 11.46
CA VAL A 21 -8.79 -9.00 11.61
C VAL A 21 -9.15 -7.53 11.70
N GLU A 22 -9.32 -7.05 12.91
CA GLU A 22 -9.68 -5.65 13.18
C GLU A 22 -8.50 -4.68 13.01
N SER A 23 -7.26 -5.16 13.12
CA SER A 23 -6.08 -4.29 13.11
C SER A 23 -4.78 -5.03 12.75
N LEU A 24 -3.81 -4.29 12.23
CA LEU A 24 -2.45 -4.76 11.92
C LEU A 24 -1.41 -4.17 12.87
N ASP A 25 -0.36 -4.94 13.13
CA ASP A 25 0.75 -4.49 13.96
C ASP A 25 1.58 -3.41 13.24
N PRO A 26 2.18 -2.46 13.98
CA PRO A 26 3.14 -1.50 13.43
C PRO A 26 4.30 -2.20 12.72
N GLY A 27 4.75 -1.60 11.63
CA GLY A 27 5.88 -2.10 10.85
C GLY A 27 5.55 -3.20 9.84
N LEU A 28 4.29 -3.64 9.75
CA LEU A 28 3.89 -4.64 8.76
C LEU A 28 3.87 -4.06 7.34
N ASN A 29 4.30 -4.89 6.39
CA ASN A 29 4.17 -4.64 4.95
C ASN A 29 3.29 -5.72 4.34
N VAL A 30 2.21 -5.29 3.70
CA VAL A 30 1.17 -6.15 3.11
C VAL A 30 1.20 -6.03 1.60
N LEU A 31 1.29 -7.15 0.90
CA LEU A 31 1.16 -7.22 -0.55
C LEU A 31 -0.28 -7.59 -0.93
N VAL A 32 -0.94 -6.76 -1.72
CA VAL A 32 -2.22 -7.09 -2.36
C VAL A 32 -1.95 -7.56 -3.79
N SER A 33 -2.25 -8.82 -4.05
CA SER A 33 -2.00 -9.50 -5.32
C SER A 33 -3.31 -9.92 -5.97
N GLY A 34 -3.49 -9.61 -7.26
CA GLY A 34 -4.68 -10.01 -8.00
C GLY A 34 -4.63 -9.58 -9.46
N PRO A 35 -5.42 -10.23 -10.35
CA PRO A 35 -5.49 -9.89 -11.76
C PRO A 35 -6.07 -8.48 -11.99
N PRO A 36 -6.04 -7.95 -13.22
CA PRO A 36 -6.74 -6.73 -13.56
C PRO A 36 -8.23 -6.83 -13.21
N MET A 37 -8.84 -5.73 -12.78
CA MET A 37 -10.26 -5.62 -12.41
C MET A 37 -10.73 -6.55 -11.26
N SER A 38 -9.81 -7.13 -10.50
CA SER A 38 -10.14 -7.99 -9.35
C SER A 38 -10.64 -7.23 -8.10
N GLY A 39 -10.72 -5.91 -8.15
CA GLY A 39 -11.00 -5.09 -6.97
C GLY A 39 -9.77 -4.79 -6.09
N LYS A 40 -8.57 -5.35 -6.41
CA LYS A 40 -7.35 -5.14 -5.59
C LYS A 40 -7.02 -3.68 -5.32
N ARG A 41 -7.32 -2.79 -6.28
CA ARG A 41 -7.08 -1.37 -6.11
C ARG A 41 -7.97 -0.75 -5.03
N GLN A 42 -9.27 -1.10 -5.03
CA GLN A 42 -10.20 -0.65 -4.01
C GLN A 42 -9.74 -1.15 -2.64
N LEU A 43 -9.41 -2.43 -2.54
CA LEU A 43 -8.87 -3.02 -1.32
C LEU A 43 -7.61 -2.29 -0.81
N VAL A 44 -6.67 -1.94 -1.71
CA VAL A 44 -5.47 -1.15 -1.32
C VAL A 44 -5.87 0.17 -0.69
N PHE A 45 -6.81 0.91 -1.29
CA PHE A 45 -7.25 2.19 -0.76
C PHE A 45 -8.03 2.05 0.54
N ASP A 46 -8.81 0.98 0.71
CA ASP A 46 -9.52 0.70 1.95
C ASP A 46 -8.56 0.35 3.09
N LEU A 47 -7.50 -0.41 2.80
CA LEU A 47 -6.43 -0.67 3.77
C LEU A 47 -5.63 0.59 4.15
N LEU A 48 -5.51 1.56 3.21
CA LEU A 48 -4.80 2.82 3.44
C LEU A 48 -5.65 3.84 4.21
N ALA A 49 -6.95 3.86 4.02
CA ALA A 49 -7.88 4.76 4.69
C ALA A 49 -9.22 4.03 4.91
N PRO A 50 -9.31 3.16 5.94
CA PRO A 50 -10.55 2.48 6.26
C PRO A 50 -11.66 3.47 6.60
N GLU A 51 -12.89 3.12 6.26
CA GLU A 51 -14.06 3.89 6.68
C GLU A 51 -14.21 3.84 8.21
N ASP A 52 -14.85 4.87 8.78
CA ASP A 52 -15.15 4.97 10.22
C ASP A 52 -13.92 4.93 11.17
N VAL A 53 -12.71 5.12 10.63
CA VAL A 53 -11.48 5.19 11.44
C VAL A 53 -10.80 6.54 11.23
N PRO A 54 -10.32 7.21 12.29
CA PRO A 54 -9.52 8.42 12.13
C PRO A 54 -8.34 8.15 11.19
N ALA A 55 -8.17 9.02 10.19
CA ALA A 55 -7.14 8.85 9.17
C ALA A 55 -5.74 8.99 9.78
N ASP A 56 -4.91 7.95 9.64
CA ASP A 56 -3.48 8.06 9.85
C ASP A 56 -2.85 8.96 8.75
N PRO A 57 -1.72 9.64 9.00
CA PRO A 57 -0.93 10.25 7.94
C PRO A 57 -0.65 9.25 6.80
N LEU A 58 -0.77 9.72 5.56
CA LEU A 58 -0.75 8.85 4.39
C LEU A 58 0.23 9.37 3.32
N VAL A 59 1.08 8.48 2.83
CA VAL A 59 1.87 8.68 1.61
C VAL A 59 1.46 7.64 0.57
N VAL A 60 1.06 8.09 -0.62
CA VAL A 60 0.82 7.20 -1.76
C VAL A 60 1.90 7.43 -2.81
N MET A 61 2.65 6.37 -3.13
CA MET A 61 3.59 6.35 -4.24
C MET A 61 2.89 5.73 -5.45
N THR A 62 2.82 6.46 -6.55
CA THR A 62 2.21 5.98 -7.80
C THR A 62 3.20 5.98 -8.95
N THR A 63 3.14 4.93 -9.76
CA THR A 63 3.96 4.77 -10.99
C THR A 63 3.12 4.84 -12.26
N ASP A 64 1.77 4.82 -12.15
CA ASP A 64 0.86 4.77 -13.29
C ASP A 64 -0.40 5.63 -13.12
N ASP A 65 -0.90 5.74 -11.90
CA ASP A 65 -2.12 6.50 -11.66
C ASP A 65 -1.87 8.01 -11.57
N PRO A 66 -2.65 8.83 -12.27
CA PRO A 66 -2.56 10.27 -12.13
C PRO A 66 -2.97 10.68 -10.70
N VAL A 67 -2.31 11.73 -10.19
CA VAL A 67 -2.55 12.26 -8.83
C VAL A 67 -4.02 12.56 -8.58
N SER A 68 -4.75 13.07 -9.58
CA SER A 68 -6.19 13.36 -9.46
C SER A 68 -7.00 12.10 -9.11
N ARG A 69 -6.67 10.96 -9.73
CA ARG A 69 -7.33 9.67 -9.45
C ARG A 69 -6.99 9.14 -8.06
N ILE A 70 -5.74 9.34 -7.61
CA ILE A 70 -5.33 8.99 -6.25
C ILE A 70 -6.12 9.83 -5.25
N ARG A 71 -6.20 11.15 -5.44
CA ARG A 71 -6.96 12.04 -4.54
C ARG A 71 -8.44 11.69 -4.49
N SER A 72 -9.09 11.56 -5.64
CA SER A 72 -10.52 11.23 -5.68
C SER A 72 -10.86 9.93 -4.95
N ALA A 73 -9.94 8.97 -4.89
CA ALA A 73 -10.16 7.73 -4.15
C ALA A 73 -10.26 7.94 -2.62
N PHE A 74 -9.79 9.09 -2.12
CA PHE A 74 -9.83 9.43 -0.69
C PHE A 74 -10.78 10.59 -0.38
N ASP A 75 -11.15 11.43 -1.37
CA ASP A 75 -12.05 12.59 -1.18
C ASP A 75 -13.47 12.16 -0.78
N ASP A 76 -13.92 11.00 -1.25
CA ASP A 76 -15.27 10.47 -1.01
C ASP A 76 -15.39 9.76 0.36
N ARG A 77 -14.33 9.70 1.17
CA ARG A 77 -14.32 8.98 2.45
C ARG A 77 -14.78 9.90 3.58
N GLU A 78 -15.82 9.48 4.30
CA GLU A 78 -16.47 10.26 5.37
C GLU A 78 -15.56 10.47 6.61
N ALA A 79 -14.53 9.68 6.80
CA ALA A 79 -13.68 9.66 8.01
C ALA A 79 -12.70 10.84 8.16
N GLY A 80 -12.99 11.98 7.52
CA GLY A 80 -12.26 13.22 7.78
C GLY A 80 -10.79 13.16 7.35
N PHE A 81 -10.56 12.82 6.09
CA PHE A 81 -9.23 12.87 5.49
C PHE A 81 -8.65 14.29 5.62
N ASP A 82 -7.56 14.43 6.38
CA ASP A 82 -6.85 15.71 6.51
C ASP A 82 -5.87 15.90 5.35
N PRO A 83 -6.13 16.83 4.43
CA PRO A 83 -5.21 17.10 3.31
C PRO A 83 -3.79 17.48 3.77
N SER A 84 -3.63 17.99 5.00
CA SER A 84 -2.32 18.34 5.55
C SER A 84 -1.45 17.13 5.87
N SER A 85 -2.07 15.98 6.14
CA SER A 85 -1.42 14.69 6.43
C SER A 85 -1.42 13.71 5.24
N PHE A 86 -1.72 14.19 4.03
CA PHE A 86 -1.65 13.40 2.80
C PHE A 86 -0.57 13.90 1.86
N ARG A 87 0.25 12.98 1.36
CA ARG A 87 1.27 13.26 0.35
C ARG A 87 1.22 12.23 -0.77
N VAL A 88 1.53 12.68 -1.98
CA VAL A 88 1.68 11.80 -3.14
C VAL A 88 3.11 11.88 -3.66
N VAL A 89 3.75 10.75 -3.82
CA VAL A 89 4.99 10.61 -4.61
C VAL A 89 4.57 10.18 -6.01
N ASP A 90 4.59 11.14 -6.93
CA ASP A 90 4.19 10.95 -8.33
C ASP A 90 5.41 10.59 -9.16
N ALA A 91 5.58 9.31 -9.44
CA ALA A 91 6.63 8.78 -10.29
C ALA A 91 6.14 8.44 -11.71
N THR A 92 5.00 8.95 -12.14
CA THR A 92 4.48 8.73 -13.50
C THR A 92 5.31 9.43 -14.57
N GLY A 93 6.11 10.44 -14.20
CA GLY A 93 6.82 11.32 -15.12
C GLY A 93 5.92 12.35 -15.83
N ALA A 94 4.64 12.41 -15.45
CA ALA A 94 3.71 13.37 -16.03
C ALA A 94 4.00 14.80 -15.52
N PRO A 95 3.88 15.81 -16.40
CA PRO A 95 3.95 17.20 -15.97
C PRO A 95 2.71 17.55 -15.11
N GLY A 96 2.86 18.55 -14.23
CA GLY A 96 1.75 19.04 -13.43
C GLY A 96 2.12 20.28 -12.66
N ASP A 97 1.11 20.94 -12.11
CA ASP A 97 1.27 22.17 -11.34
C ASP A 97 2.07 21.93 -10.04
N SER A 98 2.65 23.03 -9.54
CA SER A 98 3.35 23.02 -8.26
C SER A 98 2.32 22.88 -7.13
N ASP A 99 2.40 21.78 -6.41
CA ASP A 99 1.57 21.49 -5.24
C ASP A 99 2.48 20.94 -4.15
N PRO A 100 2.54 21.54 -2.96
CA PRO A 100 3.44 21.12 -1.89
C PRO A 100 3.13 19.72 -1.34
N SER A 101 1.95 19.18 -1.58
CA SER A 101 1.57 17.82 -1.19
C SER A 101 1.98 16.76 -2.22
N ILE A 102 2.56 17.18 -3.36
CA ILE A 102 2.97 16.28 -4.45
C ILE A 102 4.47 16.36 -4.64
N HIS A 103 5.14 15.23 -4.43
CA HIS A 103 6.56 15.04 -4.69
C HIS A 103 6.74 14.36 -6.04
N ARG A 104 7.14 15.13 -7.06
CA ARG A 104 7.27 14.58 -8.42
C ARG A 104 8.64 13.97 -8.64
N VAL A 105 8.62 12.79 -9.26
CA VAL A 105 9.79 12.05 -9.72
C VAL A 105 9.74 11.97 -11.23
N SER A 106 10.87 12.11 -11.88
CA SER A 106 10.96 12.27 -13.34
C SER A 106 10.50 11.05 -14.14
N SER A 107 10.55 9.86 -13.52
CA SER A 107 10.21 8.59 -14.19
C SER A 107 10.05 7.46 -13.16
N PRO A 108 9.24 6.42 -13.44
CA PRO A 108 9.22 5.19 -12.64
C PRO A 108 10.58 4.48 -12.55
N ALA A 109 11.50 4.76 -13.47
CA ALA A 109 12.86 4.22 -13.44
C ALA A 109 13.80 4.90 -12.43
N ASP A 110 13.42 6.06 -11.90
CA ASP A 110 14.21 6.82 -10.92
C ASP A 110 13.91 6.36 -9.47
N LEU A 111 14.38 5.17 -9.14
CA LEU A 111 14.20 4.56 -7.81
C LEU A 111 14.81 5.41 -6.68
N THR A 112 15.94 6.06 -6.95
CA THR A 112 16.59 6.96 -6.00
C THR A 112 15.73 8.19 -5.74
N GLY A 113 15.21 8.80 -6.80
CA GLY A 113 14.28 9.92 -6.71
C GLY A 113 13.02 9.57 -5.93
N MET A 114 12.45 8.37 -6.14
CA MET A 114 11.31 7.90 -5.35
C MET A 114 11.64 7.78 -3.86
N GLY A 115 12.80 7.21 -3.52
CA GLY A 115 13.23 7.10 -2.12
C GLY A 115 13.47 8.46 -1.44
N VAL A 116 14.04 9.43 -2.17
CA VAL A 116 14.21 10.81 -1.69
C VAL A 116 12.86 11.51 -1.52
N ALA A 117 11.97 11.39 -2.52
CA ALA A 117 10.64 11.99 -2.48
C ALA A 117 9.80 11.45 -1.31
N PHE A 118 9.87 10.14 -1.04
CA PHE A 118 9.24 9.53 0.13
C PHE A 118 9.77 10.13 1.44
N THR A 119 11.09 10.26 1.58
CA THR A 119 11.69 10.86 2.78
C THR A 119 11.23 12.30 2.96
N GLN A 120 11.25 13.10 1.90
CA GLN A 120 10.78 14.50 1.93
C GLN A 120 9.29 14.60 2.29
N ALA A 121 8.46 13.69 1.78
CA ALA A 121 7.04 13.63 2.11
C ALA A 121 6.81 13.39 3.61
N VAL A 122 7.55 12.44 4.19
CA VAL A 122 7.48 12.13 5.63
C VAL A 122 8.00 13.30 6.47
N ASP A 123 9.14 13.89 6.09
CA ASP A 123 9.75 15.02 6.81
C ASP A 123 8.82 16.25 6.83
N GLN A 124 8.13 16.54 5.72
CA GLN A 124 7.16 17.64 5.64
C GLN A 124 5.92 17.45 6.52
N MET A 125 5.60 16.22 6.88
CA MET A 125 4.54 15.88 7.85
C MET A 125 5.05 15.84 9.29
N GLY A 126 6.33 16.22 9.54
CA GLY A 126 6.94 16.25 10.87
C GLY A 126 7.39 14.88 11.37
N THR A 127 7.64 13.93 10.49
CA THR A 127 8.03 12.54 10.83
C THR A 127 7.06 11.93 11.86
N PRO A 128 5.83 11.66 11.47
CA PRO A 128 4.80 11.19 12.40
C PRO A 128 5.16 9.80 12.95
N ASP A 129 4.74 9.50 14.17
CA ASP A 129 4.93 8.19 14.81
C ASP A 129 4.13 7.08 14.09
N ARG A 130 3.07 7.46 13.38
CA ARG A 130 2.20 6.57 12.60
C ARG A 130 2.05 7.09 11.18
N LEU A 131 2.12 6.19 10.21
CA LEU A 131 1.93 6.53 8.80
C LEU A 131 1.51 5.28 8.02
N ARG A 132 0.63 5.44 7.05
CA ARG A 132 0.34 4.41 6.04
C ARG A 132 1.04 4.78 4.73
N LEU A 133 1.78 3.82 4.18
CA LEU A 133 2.43 3.93 2.87
C LEU A 133 1.69 3.05 1.87
N GLY A 134 1.19 3.63 0.79
CA GLY A 134 0.71 2.90 -0.38
C GLY A 134 1.72 2.90 -1.51
N PHE A 135 2.00 1.76 -2.14
CA PHE A 135 2.80 1.66 -3.37
C PHE A 135 1.95 1.04 -4.50
N VAL A 136 1.56 1.88 -5.46
CA VAL A 136 0.67 1.53 -6.58
C VAL A 136 1.37 1.88 -7.91
N SER A 137 1.83 0.99 -8.73
CA SER A 137 1.79 -0.46 -8.72
C SER A 137 3.20 -1.04 -8.94
N ILE A 138 3.53 -2.20 -8.30
CA ILE A 138 4.79 -2.90 -8.56
C ILE A 138 4.86 -3.37 -10.01
N SER A 139 3.75 -3.83 -10.58
CA SER A 139 3.72 -4.31 -11.98
C SER A 139 4.08 -3.22 -12.98
N THR A 140 3.66 -1.97 -12.73
CA THR A 140 4.05 -0.86 -13.60
C THR A 140 5.52 -0.50 -13.40
N LEU A 141 6.02 -0.50 -12.16
CA LEU A 141 7.46 -0.30 -11.90
C LEU A 141 8.32 -1.24 -12.74
N LEU A 142 7.93 -2.52 -12.82
CA LEU A 142 8.65 -3.58 -13.55
C LEU A 142 8.66 -3.41 -15.08
N GLN A 143 7.86 -2.51 -15.64
CA GLN A 143 7.95 -2.14 -17.06
C GLN A 143 9.11 -1.17 -17.33
N TYR A 144 9.65 -0.53 -16.29
CA TYR A 144 10.68 0.51 -16.40
C TYR A 144 12.04 0.08 -15.85
N VAL A 145 12.06 -0.91 -14.94
CA VAL A 145 13.30 -1.41 -14.33
C VAL A 145 13.31 -2.94 -14.33
N ASP A 146 14.51 -3.52 -14.32
CA ASP A 146 14.66 -4.96 -14.18
C ASP A 146 14.26 -5.47 -12.79
N ALA A 147 14.00 -6.77 -12.72
CA ALA A 147 13.50 -7.44 -11.52
C ALA A 147 14.44 -7.30 -10.31
N GLU A 148 15.77 -7.30 -10.52
CA GLU A 148 16.76 -7.20 -9.46
C GLU A 148 16.75 -5.81 -8.82
N ARG A 149 16.69 -4.76 -9.64
CA ARG A 149 16.60 -3.38 -9.17
C ARG A 149 15.28 -3.12 -8.45
N ALA A 150 14.15 -3.60 -9.01
CA ALA A 150 12.85 -3.50 -8.37
C ALA A 150 12.83 -4.19 -7.00
N PHE A 151 13.35 -5.44 -6.94
CA PHE A 151 13.47 -6.18 -5.69
C PHE A 151 14.30 -5.43 -4.64
N SER A 152 15.49 -4.94 -5.04
CA SER A 152 16.37 -4.20 -4.13
C SER A 152 15.70 -2.94 -3.58
N PHE A 153 15.00 -2.19 -4.44
CA PHE A 153 14.26 -1.00 -4.04
C PHE A 153 13.13 -1.32 -3.07
N LEU A 154 12.27 -2.30 -3.41
CA LEU A 154 11.14 -2.72 -2.58
C LEU A 154 11.62 -3.27 -1.23
N HIS A 155 12.71 -4.04 -1.22
CA HIS A 155 13.31 -4.55 0.02
C HIS A 155 13.80 -3.41 0.93
N VAL A 156 14.48 -2.40 0.37
CA VAL A 156 14.91 -1.24 1.16
C VAL A 156 13.71 -0.44 1.65
N LEU A 157 12.71 -0.20 0.79
CA LEU A 157 11.52 0.57 1.16
C LEU A 157 10.74 -0.13 2.27
N SER A 158 10.46 -1.43 2.14
CA SER A 158 9.74 -2.21 3.15
C SER A 158 10.48 -2.25 4.49
N ARG A 159 11.82 -2.43 4.46
CA ARG A 159 12.64 -2.41 5.68
C ARG A 159 12.62 -1.06 6.39
N ARG A 160 12.64 0.04 5.64
CA ARG A 160 12.52 1.39 6.22
C ARG A 160 11.14 1.63 6.81
N THR A 161 10.09 1.19 6.12
CA THR A 161 8.70 1.23 6.59
C THR A 161 8.55 0.46 7.90
N SER A 162 9.07 -0.78 7.96
CA SER A 162 9.06 -1.60 9.18
C SER A 162 9.82 -0.93 10.33
N ALA A 163 11.03 -0.43 10.07
CA ALA A 163 11.88 0.18 11.10
C ALA A 163 11.26 1.45 11.71
N ALA A 164 10.42 2.17 10.93
CA ALA A 164 9.69 3.34 11.38
C ALA A 164 8.35 3.01 12.07
N GLY A 165 7.95 1.75 12.14
CA GLY A 165 6.64 1.34 12.66
C GLY A 165 5.46 1.69 11.75
N TYR A 166 5.71 2.02 10.48
CA TYR A 166 4.67 2.38 9.52
C TYR A 166 3.99 1.14 8.91
N LEU A 167 2.75 1.28 8.46
CA LEU A 167 2.06 0.25 7.70
C LEU A 167 2.33 0.46 6.20
N GLY A 168 2.92 -0.54 5.54
CA GLY A 168 3.11 -0.55 4.09
C GLY A 168 2.06 -1.41 3.39
N VAL A 169 1.40 -0.87 2.35
CA VAL A 169 0.47 -1.59 1.49
C VAL A 169 0.93 -1.47 0.04
N TYR A 170 1.18 -2.61 -0.59
CA TYR A 170 1.75 -2.68 -1.94
C TYR A 170 0.82 -3.45 -2.87
N SER A 171 0.81 -3.13 -4.16
CA SER A 171 -0.01 -3.87 -5.12
C SER A 171 0.81 -4.46 -6.26
N ILE A 172 0.42 -5.68 -6.69
CA ILE A 172 0.98 -6.36 -7.85
C ILE A 172 -0.13 -7.06 -8.65
N ASP A 173 0.05 -7.13 -9.96
CA ASP A 173 -0.69 -8.02 -10.84
C ASP A 173 0.18 -9.25 -11.13
N PRO A 174 -0.12 -10.42 -10.54
CA PRO A 174 0.71 -11.60 -10.72
C PRO A 174 0.62 -12.19 -12.13
N THR A 175 -0.45 -11.86 -12.90
CA THR A 175 -0.70 -12.47 -14.22
C THR A 175 0.22 -11.92 -15.30
N THR A 176 0.89 -10.80 -15.07
CA THR A 176 1.78 -10.13 -16.02
C THR A 176 3.26 -10.48 -15.81
N HIS A 177 3.57 -11.35 -14.86
CA HIS A 177 4.93 -11.70 -14.48
C HIS A 177 5.13 -13.21 -14.34
N GLU A 178 6.38 -13.66 -14.41
CA GLU A 178 6.72 -15.06 -14.15
C GLU A 178 6.48 -15.41 -12.67
N ASP A 179 5.92 -16.58 -12.41
CA ASP A 179 5.62 -17.07 -11.04
C ASP A 179 6.83 -17.01 -10.11
N ARG A 180 8.02 -17.33 -10.64
CA ARG A 180 9.26 -17.26 -9.86
C ARG A 180 9.52 -15.86 -9.33
N PHE A 181 9.29 -14.83 -10.14
CA PHE A 181 9.48 -13.45 -9.74
C PHE A 181 8.43 -13.03 -8.72
N VAL A 182 7.15 -13.35 -8.96
CA VAL A 182 6.06 -13.06 -8.02
C VAL A 182 6.36 -13.67 -6.65
N ASN A 183 6.81 -14.93 -6.60
CA ASN A 183 7.17 -15.61 -5.37
C ASN A 183 8.34 -14.93 -4.64
N VAL A 184 9.36 -14.49 -5.37
CA VAL A 184 10.52 -13.78 -4.79
C VAL A 184 10.09 -12.42 -4.24
N VAL A 185 9.28 -11.66 -4.98
CA VAL A 185 8.78 -10.35 -4.51
C VAL A 185 7.86 -10.53 -3.30
N THR A 186 6.97 -11.53 -3.32
CA THR A 186 6.08 -11.80 -2.19
C THR A 186 6.86 -12.07 -0.90
N SER A 187 8.05 -12.66 -0.98
CA SER A 187 8.89 -12.94 0.20
C SER A 187 9.46 -11.70 0.90
N ILE A 188 9.36 -10.53 0.30
CA ILE A 188 9.75 -9.25 0.93
C ILE A 188 8.73 -8.84 2.02
N PHE A 189 7.47 -9.23 1.84
CA PHE A 189 6.35 -8.74 2.63
C PHE A 189 5.97 -9.70 3.75
N ASP A 190 5.46 -9.14 4.83
CA ASP A 190 5.08 -9.89 6.04
C ASP A 190 3.77 -10.65 5.84
N ALA A 191 2.86 -10.08 5.04
CA ALA A 191 1.59 -10.69 4.68
C ALA A 191 1.25 -10.48 3.21
N ALA A 192 0.44 -11.37 2.65
CA ALA A 192 -0.11 -11.26 1.31
C ALA A 192 -1.63 -11.47 1.34
N ILE A 193 -2.35 -10.56 0.68
CA ILE A 193 -3.78 -10.68 0.38
C ILE A 193 -3.86 -11.00 -1.11
N GLU A 194 -4.29 -12.20 -1.42
CA GLU A 194 -4.38 -12.69 -2.80
C GLU A 194 -5.84 -12.69 -3.23
N ILE A 195 -6.12 -12.11 -4.39
CA ILE A 195 -7.46 -12.11 -5.00
C ILE A 195 -7.40 -12.91 -6.28
N ARG A 196 -8.39 -13.78 -6.49
CA ARG A 196 -8.58 -14.54 -7.74
C ARG A 196 -10.02 -14.44 -8.21
N GLU A 197 -10.23 -14.81 -9.46
CA GLU A 197 -11.54 -15.10 -10.03
C GLU A 197 -11.65 -16.62 -10.23
N ASP A 198 -12.69 -17.21 -9.67
CA ASP A 198 -12.95 -18.65 -9.76
C ASP A 198 -14.42 -18.85 -10.18
N GLU A 199 -14.69 -19.51 -11.31
CA GLU A 199 -16.01 -19.74 -11.87
C GLU A 199 -16.93 -18.48 -12.01
N GLY A 200 -16.31 -17.29 -12.07
CA GLY A 200 -17.01 -15.99 -12.17
C GLY A 200 -17.26 -15.30 -10.84
N ASP A 201 -16.93 -15.96 -9.74
CA ASP A 201 -16.92 -15.37 -8.39
C ASP A 201 -15.53 -14.89 -8.03
N ARG A 202 -15.46 -13.81 -7.25
CA ARG A 202 -14.19 -13.32 -6.72
C ARG A 202 -13.97 -13.87 -5.33
N GLU A 203 -12.77 -14.38 -5.13
CA GLU A 203 -12.33 -14.89 -3.84
C GLU A 203 -11.04 -14.20 -3.40
N LEU A 204 -10.88 -14.06 -2.11
CA LEU A 204 -9.63 -13.60 -1.52
C LEU A 204 -9.15 -14.58 -0.45
N ARG A 205 -7.83 -14.63 -0.24
CA ARG A 205 -7.22 -15.27 0.93
C ARG A 205 -6.10 -14.41 1.50
N ILE A 206 -5.85 -14.59 2.78
CA ILE A 206 -4.79 -13.87 3.49
C ILE A 206 -3.76 -14.88 3.97
N ARG A 207 -2.49 -14.56 3.75
CA ARG A 207 -1.35 -15.37 4.22
C ARG A 207 -0.39 -14.49 5.00
N GLY A 208 0.29 -15.06 5.99
CA GLY A 208 1.31 -14.38 6.79
C GLY A 208 0.76 -13.65 8.02
N LEU A 209 -0.54 -13.48 8.19
CA LEU A 209 -1.11 -12.91 9.41
C LEU A 209 -1.37 -14.00 10.45
N SER A 210 -0.95 -13.73 11.69
CA SER A 210 -1.19 -14.65 12.81
C SER A 210 -2.69 -14.75 13.12
N GLY A 211 -3.16 -15.99 13.33
CA GLY A 211 -4.57 -16.24 13.67
C GLY A 211 -5.52 -16.29 12.46
N VAL A 212 -5.05 -16.07 11.25
CA VAL A 212 -5.83 -16.14 10.03
C VAL A 212 -5.51 -17.41 9.26
N ALA A 213 -6.53 -18.23 9.00
CA ALA A 213 -6.38 -19.41 8.14
C ALA A 213 -6.22 -18.97 6.67
N PRO A 214 -5.28 -19.55 5.90
CA PRO A 214 -5.04 -19.16 4.51
C PRO A 214 -6.06 -19.82 3.55
N GLU A 215 -7.33 -19.70 3.86
CA GLU A 215 -8.44 -20.26 3.10
C GLU A 215 -9.02 -19.21 2.14
N TRP A 216 -9.51 -19.66 0.97
CA TRP A 216 -10.21 -18.82 0.04
C TRP A 216 -11.61 -18.51 0.56
N GLN A 217 -11.99 -17.26 0.51
CA GLN A 217 -13.28 -16.74 0.98
C GLN A 217 -13.85 -15.80 -0.07
N PRO A 218 -15.18 -15.64 -0.15
CA PRO A 218 -15.80 -14.65 -1.04
C PRO A 218 -15.20 -13.25 -0.84
N SER A 219 -14.82 -12.60 -1.93
CA SER A 219 -14.30 -11.24 -1.89
C SER A 219 -15.45 -10.23 -1.95
N PRO A 220 -15.48 -9.21 -1.09
CA PRO A 220 -16.45 -8.12 -1.18
C PRO A 220 -16.14 -7.12 -2.30
N TYR A 221 -14.99 -7.28 -3.00
CA TYR A 221 -14.45 -6.34 -4.00
C TYR A 221 -14.77 -6.73 -5.43
#